data_ca46454eada2aaf199058188435caeb8
#
_entry.id   ca46454eada2aaf199058188435caeb8
#
_cell.length_a   1.000
_cell.length_b   1.000
_cell.length_c   1.000
_cell.angle_alpha   90.00
_cell.angle_beta   90.00
_cell.angle_gamma   90.00
#
_symmetry.space_group_name_H-M   'P 1'
#
loop_
_entity.id
_entity.type
_entity.pdbx_description
1 polymer ?
#
loop_
_entity_poly.entity_id
_entity_poly.type
_entity_poly.pdbx_seq_one_letter_code
_entity_poly.pdbx_strand_id
1 'polypeptide(L)'
;MKFYEIEYIKDGKRQKMSLKANSTNDIKDRAKVAGMIVKIKETQTSTINDGFLDLQEKFTKLFSSAKVKIPALVATIRQLSVMTNAGISIHDSIKETANATEDKRLKEIFQTIDEDLNQGASLTQSIENFQEELGDVTVAMIRLGESSGNMADALAKLASILQEVWDNQQKFKKAIRYPITVICAIVLAFIILMT
;
A
#
# COMPACT_ATOMS: atom_id res chain seq x y z
N MET A 1 29.47 -28.51 7.56
CA MET A 1 28.34 -28.31 8.47
C MET A 1 27.37 -27.37 7.79
N LYS A 2 26.10 -27.78 7.59
CA LYS A 2 25.07 -26.97 6.95
C LYS A 2 24.02 -26.54 7.98
N PHE A 3 23.34 -25.40 7.76
CA PHE A 3 22.24 -24.95 8.59
C PHE A 3 20.92 -25.42 7.99
N TYR A 4 20.01 -25.90 8.84
CA TYR A 4 18.70 -26.36 8.44
C TYR A 4 17.65 -25.69 9.30
N GLU A 5 16.61 -25.16 8.66
CA GLU A 5 15.42 -24.63 9.33
C GLU A 5 14.34 -25.72 9.34
N ILE A 6 13.85 -26.04 10.53
CA ILE A 6 12.84 -27.09 10.73
C ILE A 6 11.57 -26.44 11.27
N GLU A 7 10.45 -26.70 10.63
CA GLU A 7 9.14 -26.39 11.16
C GLU A 7 8.55 -27.64 11.83
N TYR A 8 8.21 -27.54 13.10
CA TYR A 8 7.60 -28.61 13.88
C TYR A 8 6.36 -28.11 14.64
N ILE A 9 5.46 -29.05 14.97
CA ILE A 9 4.26 -28.78 15.76
C ILE A 9 4.49 -29.31 17.16
N LYS A 10 4.41 -28.45 18.15
CA LYS A 10 4.40 -28.78 19.58
C LYS A 10 3.18 -28.09 20.21
N ASP A 11 2.39 -28.86 20.97
CA ASP A 11 1.17 -28.37 21.66
C ASP A 11 0.18 -27.63 20.73
N GLY A 12 0.02 -28.12 19.49
CA GLY A 12 -0.89 -27.55 18.50
C GLY A 12 -0.42 -26.24 17.85
N LYS A 13 0.77 -25.73 18.20
CA LYS A 13 1.34 -24.51 17.62
C LYS A 13 2.53 -24.82 16.72
N ARG A 14 2.60 -24.16 15.56
CA ARG A 14 3.77 -24.24 14.66
C ARG A 14 4.91 -23.41 15.22
N GLN A 15 6.06 -24.04 15.37
CA GLN A 15 7.30 -23.39 15.81
C GLN A 15 8.42 -23.68 14.80
N LYS A 16 9.36 -22.76 14.70
CA LYS A 16 10.55 -22.87 13.84
C LYS A 16 11.78 -22.96 14.69
N MET A 17 12.68 -23.86 14.34
CA MET A 17 13.98 -24.03 14.98
C MET A 17 15.07 -24.19 13.92
N SER A 18 16.19 -23.52 14.08
CA SER A 18 17.37 -23.69 13.23
C SER A 18 18.39 -24.60 13.93
N LEU A 19 18.82 -25.64 13.24
CA LEU A 19 19.80 -26.60 13.72
C LEU A 19 20.98 -26.70 12.76
N LYS A 20 22.17 -26.87 13.35
CA LYS A 20 23.42 -27.13 12.63
C LYS A 20 23.63 -28.63 12.56
N ALA A 21 23.67 -29.21 11.35
CA ALA A 21 23.88 -30.63 11.16
C ALA A 21 24.76 -30.95 9.95
N ASN A 22 25.39 -32.11 9.96
CA ASN A 22 26.23 -32.57 8.86
C ASN A 22 25.46 -33.34 7.80
N SER A 23 24.24 -33.83 8.12
CA SER A 23 23.38 -34.60 7.22
C SER A 23 21.92 -34.48 7.62
N THR A 24 21.03 -34.65 6.64
CA THR A 24 19.57 -34.64 6.82
C THR A 24 19.08 -35.78 7.75
N ASN A 25 19.81 -36.89 7.83
CA ASN A 25 19.48 -38.00 8.71
C ASN A 25 19.74 -37.67 10.19
N ASP A 26 20.84 -36.97 10.50
CA ASP A 26 21.17 -36.51 11.85
C ASP A 26 20.11 -35.54 12.42
N ILE A 27 19.45 -34.80 11.51
CA ILE A 27 18.36 -33.89 11.85
C ILE A 27 17.09 -34.64 12.23
N LYS A 28 16.73 -35.70 11.47
CA LYS A 28 15.53 -36.49 11.73
C LYS A 28 15.57 -37.17 13.09
N ASP A 29 16.74 -37.64 13.51
CA ASP A 29 16.90 -38.33 14.79
C ASP A 29 16.87 -37.35 15.97
N ARG A 30 17.43 -36.16 15.82
CA ARG A 30 17.39 -35.12 16.85
C ARG A 30 16.03 -34.41 16.93
N ALA A 31 15.31 -34.31 15.83
CA ALA A 31 14.02 -33.64 15.76
C ALA A 31 12.84 -34.55 16.14
N LYS A 32 12.98 -35.89 16.10
CA LYS A 32 11.97 -36.83 16.64
C LYS A 32 11.65 -36.60 18.12
N VAL A 33 12.59 -36.02 18.87
CA VAL A 33 12.42 -35.71 20.31
C VAL A 33 11.61 -34.42 20.51
N ALA A 34 11.49 -33.54 19.50
CA ALA A 34 10.89 -32.20 19.63
C ALA A 34 9.43 -32.09 19.14
N GLY A 35 8.91 -33.09 18.39
CA GLY A 35 7.54 -33.06 17.87
C GLY A 35 7.40 -33.53 16.41
N MET A 36 6.20 -33.40 15.85
CA MET A 36 5.94 -33.81 14.47
C MET A 36 6.55 -32.81 13.47
N ILE A 37 7.52 -33.27 12.69
CA ILE A 37 8.21 -32.46 11.66
C ILE A 37 7.26 -32.24 10.47
N VAL A 38 7.02 -30.99 10.12
CA VAL A 38 6.16 -30.61 8.98
C VAL A 38 7.00 -30.35 7.73
N LYS A 39 8.19 -29.70 7.89
CA LYS A 39 9.05 -29.33 6.74
C LYS A 39 10.50 -29.16 7.16
N ILE A 40 11.42 -29.66 6.36
CA ILE A 40 12.86 -29.42 6.49
C ILE A 40 13.31 -28.66 5.25
N LYS A 41 13.92 -27.48 5.43
CA LYS A 41 14.51 -26.69 4.34
C LYS A 41 16.00 -26.53 4.59
N GLU A 42 16.81 -26.93 3.63
CA GLU A 42 18.25 -26.68 3.66
C GLU A 42 18.48 -25.19 3.37
N THR A 43 19.02 -24.48 4.35
CA THR A 43 19.40 -23.07 4.20
C THR A 43 20.89 -23.04 3.91
N GLN A 44 21.26 -22.74 2.68
CA GLN A 44 22.65 -22.37 2.39
C GLN A 44 22.96 -21.07 3.13
N THR A 45 24.15 -21.00 3.69
CA THR A 45 24.66 -19.84 4.45
C THR A 45 24.32 -18.55 3.73
N SER A 46 23.24 -17.88 4.14
CA SER A 46 23.02 -16.51 3.70
C SER A 46 24.03 -15.65 4.44
N THR A 47 24.93 -15.09 3.68
CA THR A 47 25.83 -14.01 4.10
C THR A 47 24.97 -12.90 4.70
N ILE A 48 25.51 -12.15 5.65
CA ILE A 48 24.90 -10.97 6.30
C ILE A 48 24.22 -10.02 5.27
N ASN A 49 24.66 -10.06 4.00
CA ASN A 49 24.07 -9.36 2.86
C ASN A 49 22.63 -9.78 2.51
N ASP A 50 22.23 -11.06 2.63
CA ASP A 50 20.89 -11.48 2.23
C ASP A 50 19.84 -11.05 3.26
N GLY A 51 20.19 -11.02 4.54
CA GLY A 51 19.33 -10.47 5.59
C GLY A 51 19.18 -8.94 5.46
N PHE A 52 20.23 -8.26 5.00
CA PHE A 52 20.20 -6.83 4.75
C PHE A 52 19.41 -6.50 3.47
N LEU A 53 19.51 -7.33 2.43
CA LEU A 53 18.72 -7.20 1.19
C LEU A 53 17.24 -7.51 1.44
N ASP A 54 16.90 -8.53 2.24
CA ASP A 54 15.50 -8.84 2.62
C ASP A 54 14.90 -7.77 3.54
N LEU A 55 15.70 -7.20 4.45
CA LEU A 55 15.35 -6.00 5.22
C LEU A 55 15.20 -4.78 4.31
N GLN A 56 16.09 -4.58 3.36
CA GLN A 56 16.03 -3.47 2.42
C GLN A 56 14.82 -3.62 1.47
N GLU A 57 14.49 -4.84 1.04
CA GLU A 57 13.31 -5.13 0.24
C GLU A 57 12.00 -4.97 1.07
N LYS A 58 12.00 -5.37 2.33
CA LYS A 58 10.88 -5.10 3.26
C LYS A 58 10.78 -3.63 3.65
N PHE A 59 11.91 -2.94 3.87
CA PHE A 59 11.94 -1.49 4.08
C PHE A 59 11.53 -0.72 2.83
N THR A 60 11.97 -1.12 1.63
CA THR A 60 11.50 -0.49 0.38
C THR A 60 10.03 -0.78 0.12
N LYS A 61 9.50 -1.97 0.45
CA LYS A 61 8.05 -2.25 0.39
C LYS A 61 7.25 -1.50 1.45
N LEU A 62 7.77 -1.30 2.66
CA LEU A 62 7.16 -0.46 3.70
C LEU A 62 7.23 1.04 3.39
N PHE A 63 8.28 1.49 2.68
CA PHE A 63 8.44 2.89 2.26
C PHE A 63 7.98 3.15 0.83
N SER A 64 7.80 2.13 -0.01
CA SER A 64 7.27 2.22 -1.37
C SER A 64 5.76 1.93 -1.46
N SER A 65 5.04 1.97 -0.37
CA SER A 65 3.64 2.39 -0.41
C SER A 65 3.67 3.87 -0.81
N ALA A 66 3.94 4.12 -2.08
CA ALA A 66 3.85 5.44 -2.69
C ALA A 66 2.37 5.80 -2.63
N LYS A 67 1.96 6.35 -1.47
CA LYS A 67 0.60 6.87 -1.31
C LYS A 67 0.35 7.78 -2.47
N VAL A 68 -0.71 7.47 -3.20
CA VAL A 68 -1.22 8.31 -4.27
C VAL A 68 -1.32 9.75 -3.77
N LYS A 69 -0.78 10.69 -4.52
CA LYS A 69 -0.86 12.10 -4.15
C LYS A 69 -2.30 12.57 -4.27
N ILE A 70 -2.89 13.05 -3.18
CA ILE A 70 -4.29 13.54 -3.18
C ILE A 70 -4.59 14.48 -4.36
N PRO A 71 -3.76 15.50 -4.71
CA PRO A 71 -4.06 16.36 -5.85
C PRO A 71 -4.09 15.61 -7.19
N ALA A 72 -3.24 14.60 -7.37
CA ALA A 72 -3.28 13.78 -8.57
C ALA A 72 -4.56 12.94 -8.62
N LEU A 73 -4.96 12.33 -7.50
CA LEU A 73 -6.22 11.61 -7.38
C LEU A 73 -7.43 12.50 -7.65
N VAL A 74 -7.46 13.73 -7.08
CA VAL A 74 -8.53 14.71 -7.35
C VAL A 74 -8.65 15.03 -8.84
N ALA A 75 -7.52 15.30 -9.50
CA ALA A 75 -7.49 15.60 -10.93
C ALA A 75 -8.02 14.43 -11.76
N THR A 76 -7.59 13.21 -11.43
CA THR A 76 -7.99 11.98 -12.10
C THR A 76 -9.49 11.69 -11.93
N ILE A 77 -10.01 11.77 -10.70
CA ILE A 77 -11.45 11.55 -10.45
C ILE A 77 -12.29 12.64 -11.10
N ARG A 78 -11.82 13.90 -11.15
CA ARG A 78 -12.51 14.98 -11.87
C ARG A 78 -12.56 14.71 -13.37
N GLN A 79 -11.47 14.23 -13.96
CA GLN A 79 -11.43 13.86 -15.37
C GLN A 79 -12.44 12.74 -15.66
N LEU A 80 -12.46 11.66 -14.85
CA LEU A 80 -13.46 10.59 -14.96
C LEU A 80 -14.90 11.14 -14.88
N SER A 81 -15.16 12.05 -13.92
CA SER A 81 -16.47 12.67 -13.77
C SER A 81 -16.88 13.46 -15.01
N VAL A 82 -15.99 14.25 -15.60
CA VAL A 82 -16.26 15.02 -16.81
C VAL A 82 -16.56 14.11 -18.00
N MET A 83 -15.78 13.04 -18.18
CA MET A 83 -15.96 12.09 -19.28
C MET A 83 -17.29 11.33 -19.16
N THR A 84 -17.61 10.84 -17.96
CA THR A 84 -18.87 10.12 -17.70
C THR A 84 -20.09 11.03 -17.82
N ASN A 85 -19.99 12.30 -17.39
CA ASN A 85 -21.05 13.30 -17.63
C ASN A 85 -21.25 13.65 -19.11
N ALA A 86 -20.19 13.55 -19.92
CA ALA A 86 -20.28 13.71 -21.37
C ALA A 86 -20.86 12.47 -22.08
N GLY A 87 -21.24 11.42 -21.33
CA GLY A 87 -21.82 10.19 -21.87
C GLY A 87 -20.78 9.14 -22.31
N ILE A 88 -19.50 9.37 -22.04
CA ILE A 88 -18.45 8.35 -22.28
C ILE A 88 -18.63 7.23 -21.25
N SER A 89 -18.52 5.98 -21.68
CA SER A 89 -18.62 4.84 -20.77
C SER A 89 -17.56 4.92 -19.68
N ILE A 90 -17.87 4.42 -18.48
CA ILE A 90 -16.91 4.40 -17.38
C ILE A 90 -15.64 3.59 -17.73
N HIS A 91 -15.81 2.51 -18.49
CA HIS A 91 -14.70 1.68 -18.96
C HIS A 91 -13.75 2.47 -19.88
N ASP A 92 -14.28 3.12 -20.91
CA ASP A 92 -13.47 3.96 -21.81
C ASP A 92 -12.84 5.13 -21.08
N SER A 93 -13.55 5.71 -20.11
CA SER A 93 -13.06 6.81 -19.27
C SER A 93 -11.86 6.36 -18.41
N ILE A 94 -11.90 5.15 -17.85
CA ILE A 94 -10.80 4.57 -17.05
C ILE A 94 -9.58 4.33 -17.94
N LYS A 95 -9.77 3.72 -19.11
CA LYS A 95 -8.70 3.46 -20.07
C LYS A 95 -8.01 4.75 -20.52
N GLU A 96 -8.77 5.77 -20.87
CA GLU A 96 -8.23 7.06 -21.28
C GLU A 96 -7.51 7.77 -20.13
N THR A 97 -8.08 7.71 -18.93
CA THR A 97 -7.47 8.28 -17.72
C THR A 97 -6.16 7.59 -17.35
N ALA A 98 -6.06 6.26 -17.48
CA ALA A 98 -4.82 5.50 -17.29
C ALA A 98 -3.71 6.00 -18.22
N ASN A 99 -4.05 6.33 -19.49
CA ASN A 99 -3.10 6.84 -20.46
C ASN A 99 -2.67 8.29 -20.17
N ALA A 100 -3.59 9.13 -19.72
CA ALA A 100 -3.39 10.57 -19.49
C ALA A 100 -2.71 10.88 -18.13
N THR A 101 -2.73 9.95 -17.18
CA THR A 101 -2.22 10.20 -15.83
C THR A 101 -0.69 10.24 -15.80
N GLU A 102 -0.12 11.34 -15.23
CA GLU A 102 1.31 11.52 -15.06
C GLU A 102 1.86 10.84 -13.80
N ASP A 103 1.02 10.63 -12.78
CA ASP A 103 1.42 9.95 -11.56
C ASP A 103 1.57 8.46 -11.83
N LYS A 104 2.79 7.96 -11.70
CA LYS A 104 3.13 6.56 -12.05
C LYS A 104 2.29 5.55 -11.28
N ARG A 105 2.04 5.80 -9.98
CA ARG A 105 1.29 4.85 -9.17
C ARG A 105 -0.18 4.82 -9.55
N LEU A 106 -0.79 5.99 -9.77
CA LEU A 106 -2.16 6.08 -10.30
C LEU A 106 -2.29 5.42 -11.67
N LYS A 107 -1.31 5.63 -12.54
CA LYS A 107 -1.29 4.99 -13.86
C LYS A 107 -1.32 3.47 -13.74
N GLU A 108 -0.46 2.88 -12.92
CA GLU A 108 -0.44 1.44 -12.65
C GLU A 108 -1.78 0.94 -12.12
N ILE A 109 -2.37 1.64 -11.14
CA ILE A 109 -3.67 1.31 -10.57
C ILE A 109 -4.76 1.31 -11.64
N PHE A 110 -4.87 2.38 -12.42
CA PHE A 110 -5.90 2.50 -13.45
C PHE A 110 -5.70 1.53 -14.62
N GLN A 111 -4.46 1.17 -14.96
CA GLN A 111 -4.16 0.11 -15.93
C GLN A 111 -4.63 -1.25 -15.42
N THR A 112 -4.36 -1.59 -14.16
CA THR A 112 -4.85 -2.83 -13.56
C THR A 112 -6.37 -2.86 -13.51
N ILE A 113 -7.03 -1.74 -13.15
CA ILE A 113 -8.49 -1.64 -13.17
C ILE A 113 -9.03 -1.85 -14.59
N ASP A 114 -8.42 -1.27 -15.62
CA ASP A 114 -8.81 -1.47 -17.02
C ASP A 114 -8.69 -2.95 -17.43
N GLU A 115 -7.60 -3.62 -17.04
CA GLU A 115 -7.40 -5.06 -17.27
C GLU A 115 -8.47 -5.91 -16.58
N ASP A 116 -8.79 -5.63 -15.32
CA ASP A 116 -9.82 -6.33 -14.55
C ASP A 116 -11.21 -6.17 -15.19
N LEU A 117 -11.57 -4.95 -15.61
CA LEU A 117 -12.83 -4.66 -16.31
C LEU A 117 -12.92 -5.40 -17.63
N ASN A 118 -11.82 -5.50 -18.40
CA ASN A 118 -11.74 -6.26 -19.64
C ASN A 118 -11.91 -7.77 -19.38
N GLN A 119 -11.60 -8.27 -18.19
CA GLN A 119 -11.83 -9.65 -17.76
C GLN A 119 -13.24 -9.89 -17.20
N GLY A 120 -14.07 -8.84 -17.13
CA GLY A 120 -15.46 -8.92 -16.67
C GLY A 120 -15.66 -8.69 -15.17
N ALA A 121 -14.63 -8.23 -14.45
CA ALA A 121 -14.79 -7.81 -13.07
C ALA A 121 -15.63 -6.53 -12.96
N SER A 122 -16.30 -6.30 -11.83
CA SER A 122 -16.96 -5.02 -11.59
C SER A 122 -15.93 -3.96 -11.21
N LEU A 123 -16.27 -2.69 -11.44
CA LEU A 123 -15.39 -1.58 -11.06
C LEU A 123 -15.16 -1.56 -9.55
N THR A 124 -16.19 -1.82 -8.74
CA THR A 124 -16.09 -1.90 -7.28
C THR A 124 -15.10 -2.98 -6.86
N GLN A 125 -15.20 -4.20 -7.43
CA GLN A 125 -14.28 -5.30 -7.09
C GLN A 125 -12.83 -4.97 -7.40
N SER A 126 -12.57 -4.36 -8.57
CA SER A 126 -11.22 -4.00 -8.96
C SER A 126 -10.64 -2.89 -8.07
N ILE A 127 -11.42 -1.87 -7.76
CA ILE A 127 -10.94 -0.72 -6.97
C ILE A 127 -10.74 -1.07 -5.49
N GLU A 128 -11.44 -2.07 -4.95
CA GLU A 128 -11.26 -2.58 -3.58
C GLU A 128 -9.85 -3.09 -3.32
N ASN A 129 -9.17 -3.62 -4.34
CA ASN A 129 -7.79 -4.08 -4.23
C ASN A 129 -6.81 -2.94 -3.93
N PHE A 130 -7.21 -1.69 -4.18
CA PHE A 130 -6.41 -0.47 -4.00
C PHE A 130 -6.97 0.46 -2.91
N GLN A 131 -7.78 -0.08 -1.99
CA GLN A 131 -8.44 0.71 -0.94
C GLN A 131 -7.44 1.47 -0.05
N GLU A 132 -6.27 0.88 0.24
CA GLU A 132 -5.23 1.52 1.06
C GLU A 132 -4.62 2.75 0.39
N GLU A 133 -4.50 2.74 -0.95
CA GLU A 133 -3.92 3.83 -1.73
C GLU A 133 -4.93 4.90 -2.12
N LEU A 134 -6.15 4.48 -2.50
CA LEU A 134 -7.20 5.37 -3.00
C LEU A 134 -8.11 5.91 -1.89
N GLY A 135 -8.14 5.22 -0.74
CA GLY A 135 -8.92 5.57 0.43
C GLY A 135 -10.35 5.04 0.41
N ASP A 136 -10.89 4.82 1.62
CA ASP A 136 -12.22 4.22 1.85
C ASP A 136 -13.35 5.00 1.18
N VAL A 137 -13.25 6.33 1.17
CA VAL A 137 -14.27 7.21 0.56
C VAL A 137 -14.36 6.98 -0.95
N THR A 138 -13.22 6.77 -1.61
CA THR A 138 -13.18 6.48 -3.05
C THR A 138 -13.91 5.18 -3.36
N VAL A 139 -13.60 4.11 -2.64
CA VAL A 139 -14.24 2.79 -2.80
C VAL A 139 -15.74 2.88 -2.52
N ALA A 140 -16.14 3.53 -1.42
CA ALA A 140 -17.54 3.67 -1.06
C ALA A 140 -18.36 4.44 -2.12
N MET A 141 -17.80 5.53 -2.66
CA MET A 141 -18.47 6.35 -3.68
C MET A 141 -18.57 5.63 -5.03
N ILE A 142 -17.55 4.87 -5.43
CA ILE A 142 -17.60 4.05 -6.64
C ILE A 142 -18.65 2.95 -6.49
N ARG A 143 -18.68 2.26 -5.35
CA ARG A 143 -19.71 1.25 -5.05
C ARG A 143 -21.13 1.84 -5.13
N LEU A 144 -21.32 3.03 -4.56
CA LEU A 144 -22.60 3.74 -4.65
C LEU A 144 -22.96 4.07 -6.10
N GLY A 145 -22.02 4.60 -6.88
CA GLY A 145 -22.22 4.95 -8.29
C GLY A 145 -22.55 3.73 -9.14
N GLU A 146 -21.86 2.62 -8.94
CA GLU A 146 -22.10 1.37 -9.67
C GLU A 146 -23.47 0.75 -9.30
N SER A 147 -23.79 0.67 -8.00
CA SER A 147 -25.05 0.10 -7.54
C SER A 147 -26.28 0.94 -7.90
N SER A 148 -26.16 2.26 -7.95
CA SER A 148 -27.25 3.16 -8.34
C SER A 148 -27.34 3.40 -9.84
N GLY A 149 -26.34 2.98 -10.64
CA GLY A 149 -26.24 3.28 -12.06
C GLY A 149 -25.91 4.75 -12.37
N ASN A 150 -25.64 5.57 -11.36
CA ASN A 150 -25.33 7.00 -11.52
C ASN A 150 -23.86 7.29 -11.17
N MET A 151 -22.95 6.76 -11.99
CA MET A 151 -21.53 6.90 -11.80
C MET A 151 -21.06 8.35 -11.96
N ALA A 152 -21.66 9.11 -12.86
CA ALA A 152 -21.28 10.48 -13.12
C ALA A 152 -21.44 11.37 -11.87
N ASP A 153 -22.59 11.30 -11.21
CA ASP A 153 -22.86 12.06 -9.97
C ASP A 153 -21.99 11.58 -8.81
N ALA A 154 -21.78 10.26 -8.69
CA ALA A 154 -20.91 9.71 -7.65
C ALA A 154 -19.47 10.21 -7.79
N LEU A 155 -18.93 10.22 -9.01
CA LEU A 155 -17.58 10.73 -9.31
C LEU A 155 -17.48 12.25 -9.09
N ALA A 156 -18.50 13.03 -9.48
CA ALA A 156 -18.54 14.47 -9.26
C ALA A 156 -18.49 14.79 -7.75
N LYS A 157 -19.28 14.08 -6.97
CA LYS A 157 -19.33 14.23 -5.52
C LYS A 157 -18.02 13.77 -4.85
N LEU A 158 -17.44 12.67 -5.31
CA LEU A 158 -16.14 12.19 -4.85
C LEU A 158 -15.05 13.22 -5.12
N ALA A 159 -14.98 13.79 -6.33
CA ALA A 159 -14.02 14.84 -6.67
C ALA A 159 -14.13 16.05 -5.74
N SER A 160 -15.35 16.46 -5.39
CA SER A 160 -15.61 17.57 -4.45
C SER A 160 -15.11 17.23 -3.05
N ILE A 161 -15.41 16.04 -2.53
CA ILE A 161 -14.97 15.59 -1.20
C ILE A 161 -13.44 15.53 -1.13
N LEU A 162 -12.78 14.94 -2.11
CA LEU A 162 -11.32 14.85 -2.16
C LEU A 162 -10.66 16.22 -2.26
N GLN A 163 -11.26 17.17 -3.01
CA GLN A 163 -10.78 18.53 -3.08
C GLN A 163 -10.87 19.23 -1.71
N GLU A 164 -11.98 19.07 -1.01
CA GLU A 164 -12.16 19.64 0.33
C GLU A 164 -11.15 19.09 1.33
N VAL A 165 -10.92 17.78 1.31
CA VAL A 165 -9.89 17.11 2.13
C VAL A 165 -8.51 17.70 1.83
N TRP A 166 -8.17 17.89 0.55
CA TRP A 166 -6.91 18.49 0.14
C TRP A 166 -6.76 19.93 0.65
N ASP A 167 -7.79 20.76 0.44
CA ASP A 167 -7.78 22.15 0.87
C ASP A 167 -7.64 22.28 2.39
N ASN A 168 -8.33 21.44 3.13
CA ASN A 168 -8.22 21.40 4.59
C ASN A 168 -6.81 20.99 5.04
N GLN A 169 -6.20 19.98 4.41
CA GLN A 169 -4.80 19.60 4.70
C GLN A 169 -3.83 20.76 4.43
N GLN A 170 -4.04 21.55 3.37
CA GLN A 170 -3.19 22.69 3.06
C GLN A 170 -3.36 23.82 4.11
N LYS A 171 -4.59 24.07 4.55
CA LYS A 171 -4.87 25.05 5.63
C LYS A 171 -4.18 24.65 6.94
N PHE A 172 -4.25 23.37 7.32
CA PHE A 172 -3.56 22.84 8.50
C PHE A 172 -2.04 23.02 8.42
N LYS A 173 -1.42 22.66 7.29
CA LYS A 173 0.02 22.82 7.08
C LYS A 173 0.45 24.29 7.21
N LYS A 174 -0.36 25.24 6.71
CA LYS A 174 -0.09 26.68 6.84
C LYS A 174 -0.25 27.15 8.29
N ALA A 175 -1.28 26.69 8.99
CA ALA A 175 -1.55 27.09 10.38
C ALA A 175 -0.44 26.63 11.36
N ILE A 176 0.13 25.45 11.16
CA ILE A 176 1.20 24.91 12.03
C ILE A 176 2.54 25.64 11.84
N ARG A 177 2.76 26.30 10.72
CA ARG A 177 4.02 27.02 10.44
C ARG A 177 4.31 28.11 11.46
N TYR A 178 3.28 28.88 11.86
CA TYR A 178 3.43 29.95 12.83
C TYR A 178 3.84 29.47 14.25
N PRO A 179 3.16 28.50 14.87
CA PRO A 179 3.60 27.95 16.16
C PRO A 179 5.03 27.42 16.15
N ILE A 180 5.45 26.75 15.08
CA ILE A 180 6.81 26.22 14.96
C ILE A 180 7.85 27.35 14.95
N THR A 181 7.60 28.41 14.18
CA THR A 181 8.55 29.55 14.14
C THR A 181 8.69 30.26 15.50
N VAL A 182 7.60 30.41 16.25
CA VAL A 182 7.60 30.98 17.59
C VAL A 182 8.39 30.10 18.57
N ILE A 183 8.16 28.78 18.57
CA ILE A 183 8.89 27.85 19.42
C ILE A 183 10.38 27.89 19.10
N CYS A 184 10.77 27.87 17.82
CA CYS A 184 12.17 27.98 17.42
C CYS A 184 12.82 29.28 17.91
N ALA A 185 12.11 30.41 17.83
CA ALA A 185 12.62 31.69 18.32
C ALA A 185 12.83 31.69 19.84
N ILE A 186 11.90 31.14 20.62
CA ILE A 186 12.02 31.00 22.07
C ILE A 186 13.20 30.12 22.46
N VAL A 187 13.37 28.99 21.81
CA VAL A 187 14.48 28.07 22.06
C VAL A 187 15.81 28.73 21.75
N LEU A 188 15.90 29.48 20.64
CA LEU A 188 17.10 30.22 20.25
C LEU A 188 17.44 31.29 21.27
N ALA A 189 16.45 32.08 21.73
CA ALA A 189 16.62 33.08 22.75
C ALA A 189 17.10 32.49 24.09
N PHE A 190 16.57 31.35 24.48
CA PHE A 190 16.99 30.62 25.69
C PHE A 190 18.44 30.11 25.60
N ILE A 191 18.87 29.62 24.47
CA ILE A 191 20.26 29.18 24.25
C ILE A 191 21.22 30.35 24.35
N ILE A 192 20.88 31.50 23.74
CA ILE A 192 21.71 32.73 23.80
C ILE A 192 21.82 33.28 25.23
N LEU A 193 20.76 33.19 26.04
CA LEU A 193 20.78 33.63 27.43
C LEU A 193 21.58 32.71 28.36
N MET A 194 21.76 31.44 27.99
CA MET A 194 22.51 30.45 28.79
C MET A 194 24.01 30.37 28.44
N THR A 195 24.43 30.99 27.33
CA THR A 195 25.84 31.00 26.88
C THR A 195 26.50 32.31 27.26
#